data_d57a143b5abaf2785c4ecd58fc4ae405
#
_entry.id   d57a143b5abaf2785c4ecd58fc4ae405
#
_cell.length_a   1.000
_cell.length_b   1.000
_cell.length_c   1.000
_cell.angle_alpha   90.00
_cell.angle_beta   90.00
_cell.angle_gamma   90.00
#
_symmetry.space_group_name_H-M   'P 1'
#
loop_
_entity.id
_entity.type
_entity.pdbx_description
1 polymer ?
#
loop_
_entity_poly.entity_id
_entity_poly.type
_entity_poly.pdbx_seq_one_letter_code
_entity_poly.pdbx_strand_id
1 'polypeptide(L)'
;AFCFPGYSAQGADLPPPKICAATWRAQMLARYPNLELQLLVGGYAQKWHLNTKASLGQVMAQWRRDLPAILPLPHPSWRNNAWLKKNLWFEADLLPELQRRVKELMR
;
A
#
# COMPACT_ATOMS: atom_id res chain seq x y z
N ALA A 1 3.02 -0.58 8.48
CA ALA A 1 3.02 -0.60 9.94
C ALA A 1 2.62 -1.98 10.45
N PHE A 2 3.26 -2.43 11.52
CA PHE A 2 3.09 -3.80 12.02
C PHE A 2 2.34 -3.87 13.34
N CYS A 3 2.11 -2.73 13.98
CA CYS A 3 1.52 -2.70 15.31
C CYS A 3 0.15 -2.05 15.28
N PHE A 4 -0.81 -2.69 15.95
CA PHE A 4 -2.12 -2.10 16.15
C PHE A 4 -2.16 -1.36 17.50
N PRO A 5 -2.28 -0.03 17.51
CA PRO A 5 -2.20 0.76 18.74
C PRO A 5 -3.53 0.88 19.49
N GLY A 6 -4.61 0.31 18.99
CA GLY A 6 -5.93 0.40 19.63
C GLY A 6 -6.89 1.35 18.94
N TYR A 7 -7.92 1.78 19.69
CA TYR A 7 -9.01 2.62 19.17
C TYR A 7 -8.96 4.00 19.77
N SER A 8 -9.42 4.99 19.02
CA SER A 8 -9.67 6.34 19.54
C SER A 8 -10.89 6.36 20.47
N ALA A 9 -11.12 7.50 21.15
CA ALA A 9 -12.31 7.68 21.97
C ALA A 9 -13.61 7.54 21.17
N GLN A 10 -13.57 7.79 19.86
CA GLN A 10 -14.71 7.65 18.95
C GLN A 10 -14.83 6.25 18.33
N GLY A 11 -14.02 5.30 18.76
CA GLY A 11 -14.05 3.92 18.27
C GLY A 11 -13.37 3.68 16.93
N ALA A 12 -12.68 4.68 16.38
CA ALA A 12 -11.91 4.51 15.14
C ALA A 12 -10.50 3.96 15.43
N ASP A 13 -9.94 3.25 14.47
CA ASP A 13 -8.56 2.78 14.57
C ASP A 13 -7.59 3.95 14.71
N LEU A 14 -6.68 3.87 15.67
CA LEU A 14 -5.59 4.83 15.77
C LEU A 14 -4.58 4.63 14.64
N PRO A 15 -3.90 5.70 14.19
CA PRO A 15 -2.86 5.55 13.18
C PRO A 15 -1.72 4.68 13.71
N PRO A 16 -1.02 3.92 12.82
CA PRO A 16 0.09 3.08 13.24
C PRO A 16 1.21 3.92 13.88
N PRO A 17 1.81 3.42 14.97
CA PRO A 17 2.92 4.13 15.61
C PRO A 17 4.11 4.22 14.67
N LYS A 18 4.69 5.40 14.52
CA LYS A 18 5.86 5.59 13.66
C LYS A 18 7.07 4.78 14.10
N ILE A 19 7.22 4.58 15.41
CA ILE A 19 8.35 3.83 15.95
C ILE A 19 8.37 2.38 15.49
N CYS A 20 7.21 1.78 15.26
CA CYS A 20 7.13 0.40 14.80
C CYS A 20 7.80 0.22 13.44
N ALA A 21 7.44 1.05 12.47
CA ALA A 21 8.05 1.01 11.15
C ALA A 21 9.53 1.42 11.19
N ALA A 22 9.87 2.45 11.97
CA ALA A 22 11.26 2.91 12.10
C ALA A 22 12.16 1.83 12.71
N THR A 23 11.64 1.03 13.63
CA THR A 23 12.42 -0.02 14.30
C THR A 23 12.57 -1.27 13.45
N TRP A 24 11.50 -1.73 12.81
CA TRP A 24 11.43 -3.10 12.28
C TRP A 24 11.46 -3.20 10.76
N ARG A 25 10.99 -2.18 10.04
CA ARG A 25 10.75 -2.31 8.61
C ARG A 25 12.02 -2.60 7.81
N ALA A 26 13.07 -1.84 8.02
CA ALA A 26 14.32 -2.04 7.28
C ALA A 26 14.94 -3.40 7.60
N GLN A 27 14.89 -3.82 8.87
CA GLN A 27 15.39 -5.12 9.30
C GLN A 27 14.61 -6.28 8.66
N MET A 28 13.30 -6.16 8.58
CA MET A 28 12.47 -7.18 7.94
C MET A 28 12.73 -7.26 6.45
N LEU A 29 12.79 -6.14 5.75
CA LEU A 29 13.05 -6.11 4.30
C LEU A 29 14.44 -6.67 3.96
N ALA A 30 15.43 -6.43 4.82
CA ALA A 30 16.78 -6.95 4.62
C ALA A 30 16.84 -8.48 4.61
N ARG A 31 15.84 -9.16 5.19
CA ARG A 31 15.76 -10.62 5.19
C ARG A 31 15.22 -11.21 3.88
N TYR A 32 14.77 -10.36 2.97
CA TYR A 32 14.20 -10.76 1.68
C TYR A 32 14.99 -10.11 0.54
N PRO A 33 16.27 -10.51 0.32
CA PRO A 33 17.13 -9.84 -0.67
C PRO A 33 16.66 -10.02 -2.10
N ASN A 34 15.84 -11.03 -2.37
CA ASN A 34 15.32 -11.34 -3.70
C ASN A 34 13.86 -10.85 -3.91
N LEU A 35 13.43 -9.90 -3.12
CA LEU A 35 12.09 -9.33 -3.23
C LEU A 35 11.94 -8.56 -4.56
N GLU A 36 10.99 -8.98 -5.39
CA GLU A 36 10.80 -8.40 -6.72
C GLU A 36 9.57 -7.52 -6.83
N LEU A 37 8.61 -7.66 -5.90
CA LEU A 37 7.39 -6.87 -5.89
C LEU A 37 6.99 -6.53 -4.47
N GLN A 38 6.75 -5.25 -4.21
CA GLN A 38 6.21 -4.76 -2.94
C GLN A 38 4.84 -4.13 -3.18
N LEU A 39 3.85 -4.59 -2.45
CA LEU A 39 2.51 -4.03 -2.48
C LEU A 39 2.33 -3.09 -1.29
N LEU A 40 2.07 -1.81 -1.57
CA LEU A 40 1.88 -0.80 -0.54
C LEU A 40 0.38 -0.58 -0.32
N VAL A 41 -0.17 -1.29 0.64
CA VAL A 41 -1.61 -1.33 0.91
C VAL A 41 -2.00 -0.22 1.87
N GLY A 42 -2.74 0.76 1.39
CA GLY A 42 -3.25 1.88 2.18
C GLY A 42 -2.29 3.06 2.30
N GLY A 43 -2.83 4.19 2.77
CA GLY A 43 -2.12 5.46 2.80
C GLY A 43 -0.89 5.50 3.71
N TYR A 44 -0.97 4.84 4.86
CA TYR A 44 0.15 4.84 5.82
C TYR A 44 1.38 4.11 5.26
N ALA A 45 1.17 2.95 4.63
CA ALA A 45 2.25 2.20 4.00
C ALA A 45 2.86 2.99 2.85
N GLN A 46 2.03 3.63 2.02
CA GLN A 46 2.50 4.43 0.89
C GLN A 46 3.30 5.64 1.35
N LYS A 47 2.82 6.38 2.33
CA LYS A 47 3.53 7.56 2.84
C LYS A 47 4.87 7.21 3.45
N TRP A 48 4.93 6.17 4.24
CA TRP A 48 6.17 5.74 4.86
C TRP A 48 7.18 5.25 3.81
N HIS A 49 6.75 4.31 2.98
CA HIS A 49 7.66 3.61 2.07
C HIS A 49 8.13 4.51 0.91
N LEU A 50 7.24 5.33 0.37
CA LEU A 50 7.55 6.27 -0.70
C LEU A 50 8.12 7.59 -0.19
N ASN A 51 8.16 7.77 1.13
CA ASN A 51 8.60 9.01 1.79
C ASN A 51 7.90 10.24 1.18
N THR A 52 6.58 10.17 1.04
CA THR A 52 5.80 11.21 0.38
C THR A 52 4.73 11.80 1.30
N LYS A 53 4.40 13.06 1.08
CA LYS A 53 3.26 13.75 1.70
C LYS A 53 2.02 13.72 0.80
N ALA A 54 2.12 13.16 -0.39
CA ALA A 54 1.00 13.08 -1.32
C ALA A 54 -0.18 12.30 -0.72
N SER A 55 -1.39 12.68 -1.12
CA SER A 55 -2.60 11.95 -0.71
C SER A 55 -2.67 10.57 -1.34
N LEU A 56 -3.52 9.72 -0.78
CA LEU A 56 -3.77 8.39 -1.36
C LEU A 56 -4.17 8.50 -2.84
N GLY A 57 -5.07 9.44 -3.17
CA GLY A 57 -5.53 9.64 -4.54
C GLY A 57 -4.39 10.03 -5.49
N GLN A 58 -3.49 10.90 -5.03
CA GLN A 58 -2.33 11.32 -5.83
C GLN A 58 -1.35 10.16 -6.07
N VAL A 59 -1.07 9.39 -5.04
CA VAL A 59 -0.20 8.21 -5.16
C VAL A 59 -0.83 7.18 -6.09
N MET A 60 -2.11 6.90 -5.91
CA MET A 60 -2.82 5.93 -6.74
C MET A 60 -2.89 6.35 -8.21
N ALA A 61 -3.07 7.65 -8.50
CA ALA A 61 -3.07 8.15 -9.87
C ALA A 61 -1.74 7.94 -10.60
N GLN A 62 -0.64 7.84 -9.85
CA GLN A 62 0.71 7.64 -10.37
C GLN A 62 1.21 6.21 -10.16
N TRP A 63 0.34 5.24 -10.12
CA TRP A 63 0.68 3.86 -9.76
C TRP A 63 1.72 3.20 -10.68
N ARG A 64 1.82 3.66 -11.91
CA ARG A 64 2.81 3.11 -12.86
C ARG A 64 4.24 3.59 -12.61
N ARG A 65 4.42 4.62 -11.78
CA ARG A 65 5.71 5.29 -11.62
C ARG A 65 6.82 4.36 -11.13
N ASP A 66 6.50 3.51 -10.18
CA ASP A 66 7.49 2.66 -9.50
C ASP A 66 7.42 1.18 -9.93
N LEU A 67 6.66 0.88 -10.99
CA LEU A 67 6.66 -0.45 -11.57
C LEU A 67 8.03 -0.80 -12.17
N PRO A 68 8.38 -2.07 -12.19
CA PRO A 68 7.64 -3.26 -11.74
C PRO A 68 7.85 -3.62 -10.26
N ALA A 69 8.63 -2.87 -9.53
CA ALA A 69 9.06 -3.23 -8.18
C ALA A 69 8.04 -2.88 -7.09
N ILE A 70 7.33 -1.77 -7.26
CA ILE A 70 6.41 -1.25 -6.25
C ILE A 70 5.06 -0.94 -6.88
N LEU A 71 3.98 -1.39 -6.23
CA LEU A 71 2.62 -1.13 -6.66
C LEU A 71 1.78 -0.68 -5.46
N PRO A 72 1.26 0.56 -5.48
CA PRO A 72 0.36 1.03 -4.43
C PRO A 72 -1.04 0.45 -4.62
N LEU A 73 -1.71 0.14 -3.51
CA LEU A 73 -3.08 -0.35 -3.49
C LEU A 73 -3.89 0.41 -2.43
N PRO A 74 -5.20 0.61 -2.65
CA PRO A 74 -6.05 1.12 -1.59
C PRO A 74 -6.25 0.05 -0.52
N HIS A 75 -6.52 0.47 0.70
CA HIS A 75 -6.85 -0.47 1.77
C HIS A 75 -8.13 -1.23 1.41
N PRO A 76 -8.18 -2.57 1.56
CA PRO A 76 -9.35 -3.38 1.21
C PRO A 76 -10.45 -3.24 2.26
N SER A 77 -11.04 -2.07 2.36
CA SER A 77 -12.09 -1.73 3.29
C SER A 77 -13.34 -1.29 2.52
N TRP A 78 -14.53 -1.63 3.05
CA TRP A 78 -15.79 -1.17 2.49
C TRP A 78 -15.87 0.37 2.38
N ARG A 79 -15.12 1.09 3.22
CA ARG A 79 -15.04 2.56 3.19
C ARG A 79 -14.47 3.09 1.88
N ASN A 80 -13.75 2.26 1.12
CA ASN A 80 -13.19 2.62 -0.17
C ASN A 80 -14.15 2.36 -1.34
N ASN A 81 -15.36 1.87 -1.11
CA ASN A 81 -16.31 1.60 -2.18
C ASN A 81 -16.65 2.86 -3.00
N ALA A 82 -16.81 4.01 -2.33
CA ALA A 82 -17.06 5.28 -3.03
C ALA A 82 -15.87 5.69 -3.89
N TRP A 83 -14.65 5.48 -3.40
CA TRP A 83 -13.43 5.75 -4.17
C TRP A 83 -13.35 4.84 -5.40
N LEU A 84 -13.64 3.55 -5.24
CA LEU A 84 -13.63 2.60 -6.35
C LEU A 84 -14.62 2.97 -7.44
N LYS A 85 -15.81 3.43 -7.06
CA LYS A 85 -16.83 3.87 -8.01
C LYS A 85 -16.40 5.11 -8.82
N LYS A 86 -15.59 5.97 -8.22
CA LYS A 86 -15.06 7.18 -8.88
C LYS A 86 -13.81 6.91 -9.70
N ASN A 87 -13.13 5.80 -9.45
CA ASN A 87 -11.84 5.48 -10.06
C ASN A 87 -11.91 4.13 -10.75
N LEU A 88 -12.74 4.03 -11.78
CA LEU A 88 -12.97 2.78 -12.51
C LEU A 88 -11.70 2.22 -13.17
N TRP A 89 -10.71 3.06 -13.41
CA TRP A 89 -9.42 2.65 -13.95
C TRP A 89 -8.68 1.66 -13.03
N PHE A 90 -8.99 1.69 -11.74
CA PHE A 90 -8.37 0.75 -10.79
C PHE A 90 -8.67 -0.70 -11.18
N GLU A 91 -9.92 -1.03 -11.44
CA GLU A 91 -10.30 -2.37 -11.88
C GLU A 91 -9.95 -2.65 -13.33
N ALA A 92 -10.02 -1.63 -14.19
CA ALA A 92 -9.80 -1.78 -15.63
C ALA A 92 -8.31 -1.90 -15.99
N ASP A 93 -7.44 -1.17 -15.29
CA ASP A 93 -6.03 -1.06 -15.67
C ASP A 93 -5.07 -1.64 -14.62
N LEU A 94 -5.24 -1.24 -13.34
CA LEU A 94 -4.29 -1.62 -12.30
C LEU A 94 -4.42 -3.09 -11.90
N LEU A 95 -5.62 -3.58 -11.65
CA LEU A 95 -5.81 -4.98 -11.22
C LEU A 95 -5.34 -6.00 -12.25
N PRO A 96 -5.61 -5.84 -13.56
CA PRO A 96 -5.04 -6.75 -14.55
C PRO A 96 -3.50 -6.74 -14.57
N GLU A 97 -2.88 -5.59 -14.41
CA GLU A 97 -1.42 -5.49 -14.34
C GLU A 97 -0.86 -6.17 -13.09
N LEU A 98 -1.51 -6.00 -11.95
CA LEU A 98 -1.14 -6.70 -10.72
C LEU A 98 -1.23 -8.21 -10.91
N GLN A 99 -2.33 -8.70 -11.48
CA GLN A 99 -2.51 -10.14 -11.74
C GLN A 99 -1.45 -10.68 -12.68
N ARG A 100 -1.15 -9.95 -13.74
CA ARG A 100 -0.10 -10.33 -14.70
C ARG A 100 1.25 -10.43 -13.99
N ARG A 101 1.60 -9.43 -13.19
CA ARG A 101 2.89 -9.39 -12.50
C ARG A 101 3.02 -10.51 -11.46
N VAL A 102 1.97 -10.77 -10.69
CA VAL A 102 1.96 -11.87 -9.72
C VAL A 102 2.14 -13.23 -10.42
N LYS A 103 1.46 -13.44 -11.55
CA LYS A 103 1.62 -14.67 -12.31
C LYS A 103 3.05 -14.87 -12.80
N GLU A 104 3.71 -13.82 -13.26
CA GLU A 104 5.11 -13.88 -13.68
C GLU A 104 6.04 -14.31 -12.54
N LEU A 105 5.79 -13.82 -11.33
CA LEU A 105 6.62 -14.10 -10.16
C LEU A 105 6.36 -15.46 -9.53
N MET A 106 5.18 -16.02 -9.72
CA MET A 106 4.75 -17.29 -9.12
C MET A 106 5.01 -18.52 -10.02
N ARG A 107 5.93 -18.42 -10.90
CA ARG A 107 6.30 -19.55 -11.78
C ARG A 107 6.95 -20.71 -11.03
#